data_e002bfac697f62402a0a2075bde55abf
#
_entry.id   e002bfac697f62402a0a2075bde55abf
#
_cell.length_a   1.000
_cell.length_b   1.000
_cell.length_c   1.000
_cell.angle_alpha   90.00
_cell.angle_beta   90.00
_cell.angle_gamma   90.00
#
_symmetry.space_group_name_H-M   'P 1'
#
loop_
_entity.id
_entity.type
_entity.pdbx_description
1 polymer ?
#
loop_
_entity_poly.entity_id
_entity_poly.type
_entity_poly.pdbx_seq_one_letter_code
_entity_poly.pdbx_strand_id
1 'polypeptide(L)'
;TLPRDGIRDIAPSTPHPARTEVKRVEEAMDVTQGKLGMGFACGSDDYAAALMGNTLFGGSSNSKLFLNVREKLSLCYYASSAYHRQKRLITVSSGIEFQNYQKAYDEIMAQLAAVQAGRLEDWELEGARSTLLNAYASMGDSQGKLENFYLGQAATGQEDTPELLAEQVRHVTAERIFDAMQTVSLDTV
;
A
#
# COMPACT_ATOMS: atom_id res chain seq x y z
N THR A 1 30.00 -9.49 -21.05
CA THR A 1 29.64 -8.08 -20.78
C THR A 1 28.64 -7.62 -21.82
N LEU A 2 27.49 -7.20 -21.39
CA LEU A 2 26.50 -6.57 -22.28
C LEU A 2 27.04 -5.18 -22.69
N PRO A 3 27.00 -4.82 -23.98
CA PRO A 3 27.39 -3.50 -24.43
C PRO A 3 26.48 -2.45 -23.76
N ARG A 4 27.06 -1.40 -23.22
CA ARG A 4 26.36 -0.27 -22.65
C ARG A 4 26.60 0.97 -23.48
N ASP A 5 25.55 1.52 -24.06
CA ASP A 5 25.62 2.72 -24.91
C ASP A 5 25.68 4.02 -24.09
N GLY A 6 26.35 4.01 -22.94
CA GLY A 6 26.48 5.15 -22.03
C GLY A 6 25.53 5.05 -20.81
N ILE A 7 25.77 5.93 -19.84
CA ILE A 7 24.92 6.12 -18.67
C ILE A 7 23.78 7.06 -19.10
N ARG A 8 22.55 6.59 -19.02
CA ARG A 8 21.37 7.44 -19.20
C ARG A 8 21.02 8.06 -17.85
N ASP A 9 20.78 9.35 -17.81
CA ASP A 9 20.19 10.00 -16.65
C ASP A 9 18.78 9.45 -16.45
N ILE A 10 18.55 8.86 -15.28
CA ILE A 10 17.24 8.42 -14.87
C ILE A 10 16.57 9.59 -14.17
N ALA A 11 15.43 10.05 -14.69
CA ALA A 11 14.65 11.08 -14.02
C ALA A 11 14.27 10.61 -12.60
N PRO A 12 14.47 11.44 -11.57
CA PRO A 12 14.11 11.08 -10.21
C PRO A 12 12.62 10.75 -10.10
N SER A 13 12.29 9.78 -9.28
CA SER A 13 10.90 9.46 -9.00
C SER A 13 10.24 10.63 -8.24
N THR A 14 9.19 11.17 -8.81
CA THR A 14 8.41 12.23 -8.16
C THR A 14 7.12 11.67 -7.57
N PRO A 15 6.63 12.20 -6.45
CA PRO A 15 5.32 11.88 -5.94
C PRO A 15 4.23 12.08 -6.99
N HIS A 16 3.25 11.20 -7.02
CA HIS A 16 2.09 11.35 -7.88
C HIS A 16 1.18 12.45 -7.30
N PRO A 17 0.89 13.53 -8.04
CA PRO A 17 -0.01 14.56 -7.55
C PRO A 17 -1.43 14.02 -7.47
N ALA A 18 -2.14 14.35 -6.38
CA ALA A 18 -3.55 14.01 -6.25
C ALA A 18 -4.36 14.64 -7.39
N ARG A 19 -5.28 13.88 -7.97
CA ARG A 19 -6.20 14.40 -8.97
C ARG A 19 -7.36 15.13 -8.32
N THR A 20 -7.90 16.12 -9.00
CA THR A 20 -9.13 16.81 -8.61
C THR A 20 -10.39 15.98 -8.93
N GLU A 21 -10.29 15.10 -9.92
CA GLU A 21 -11.36 14.19 -10.34
C GLU A 21 -10.84 12.77 -10.47
N VAL A 22 -11.62 11.81 -9.99
CA VAL A 22 -11.28 10.39 -10.06
C VAL A 22 -11.29 9.92 -11.51
N LYS A 23 -10.16 9.40 -11.98
CA LYS A 23 -10.07 8.77 -13.30
C LYS A 23 -10.71 7.38 -13.23
N ARG A 24 -11.64 7.09 -14.13
CA ARG A 24 -12.21 5.75 -14.30
C ARG A 24 -11.74 5.15 -15.62
N VAL A 25 -11.28 3.89 -15.53
CA VAL A 25 -10.82 3.12 -16.70
C VAL A 25 -11.49 1.77 -16.64
N GLU A 26 -12.15 1.39 -17.73
CA GLU A 26 -12.78 0.09 -17.88
C GLU A 26 -12.20 -0.61 -19.10
N GLU A 27 -11.81 -1.87 -18.94
CA GLU A 27 -11.30 -2.72 -20.01
C GLU A 27 -12.09 -4.01 -20.02
N ALA A 28 -12.75 -4.31 -21.14
CA ALA A 28 -13.46 -5.56 -21.34
C ALA A 28 -12.49 -6.65 -21.81
N MET A 29 -12.47 -7.76 -21.10
CA MET A 29 -11.64 -8.92 -21.41
C MET A 29 -12.49 -10.20 -21.37
N ASP A 30 -12.13 -11.19 -22.19
CA ASP A 30 -12.76 -12.51 -22.14
C ASP A 30 -12.17 -13.34 -20.98
N VAL A 31 -12.66 -13.06 -19.78
CA VAL A 31 -12.21 -13.69 -18.54
C VAL A 31 -13.40 -14.05 -17.64
N THR A 32 -13.23 -15.07 -16.83
CA THR A 32 -14.27 -15.54 -15.90
C THR A 32 -14.33 -14.72 -14.59
N GLN A 33 -13.30 -13.92 -14.32
CA GLN A 33 -13.16 -13.16 -13.10
C GLN A 33 -12.75 -11.73 -13.40
N GLY A 34 -13.46 -10.77 -12.81
CA GLY A 34 -13.10 -9.36 -12.88
C GLY A 34 -11.92 -8.99 -11.97
N LYS A 35 -11.21 -7.94 -12.34
CA LYS A 35 -10.19 -7.32 -11.49
C LYS A 35 -10.61 -5.89 -11.19
N LEU A 36 -10.68 -5.55 -9.91
CA LEU A 36 -10.86 -4.19 -9.44
C LEU A 36 -9.51 -3.67 -8.97
N GLY A 37 -8.98 -2.68 -9.69
CA GLY A 37 -7.78 -1.94 -9.32
C GLY A 37 -8.15 -0.53 -8.88
N MET A 38 -7.60 -0.06 -7.76
CA MET A 38 -7.82 1.31 -7.28
C MET A 38 -6.48 1.94 -6.90
N GLY A 39 -6.26 3.19 -7.29
CA GLY A 39 -5.10 3.99 -6.96
C GLY A 39 -5.49 5.15 -6.06
N PHE A 40 -4.72 5.38 -5.00
CA PHE A 40 -4.94 6.46 -4.05
C PHE A 40 -3.67 7.28 -3.90
N ALA A 41 -3.75 8.60 -4.09
CA ALA A 41 -2.66 9.50 -3.75
C ALA A 41 -2.54 9.62 -2.22
N CYS A 42 -1.32 9.67 -1.72
CA CYS A 42 -1.02 9.85 -0.29
C CYS A 42 -0.16 11.12 -0.13
N GLY A 43 -0.70 12.14 0.50
CA GLY A 43 -0.02 13.43 0.68
C GLY A 43 1.00 13.46 1.83
N SER A 44 1.05 12.41 2.65
CA SER A 44 1.91 12.37 3.84
C SER A 44 3.39 12.24 3.48
N ASP A 45 4.23 12.99 4.18
CA ASP A 45 5.69 12.85 4.19
C ASP A 45 6.16 11.82 5.24
N ASP A 46 5.29 11.42 6.17
CA ASP A 46 5.59 10.42 7.19
C ASP A 46 5.48 9.02 6.60
N TYR A 47 6.62 8.53 6.07
CA TYR A 47 6.68 7.20 5.43
C TYR A 47 6.26 6.07 6.37
N ALA A 48 6.76 6.07 7.61
CA ALA A 48 6.51 4.97 8.56
C ALA A 48 5.02 4.92 8.94
N ALA A 49 4.40 6.08 9.15
CA ALA A 49 2.97 6.17 9.45
C ALA A 49 2.10 5.76 8.24
N ALA A 50 2.43 6.23 7.03
CA ALA A 50 1.73 5.85 5.81
C ALA A 50 1.85 4.33 5.53
N LEU A 51 3.04 3.74 5.76
CA LEU A 51 3.27 2.31 5.63
C LEU A 51 2.45 1.52 6.65
N MET A 52 2.41 1.95 7.91
CA MET A 52 1.57 1.35 8.95
C MET A 52 0.09 1.44 8.59
N GLY A 53 -0.37 2.62 8.14
CA GLY A 53 -1.74 2.83 7.69
C GLY A 53 -2.13 1.92 6.51
N ASN A 54 -1.24 1.77 5.52
CA ASN A 54 -1.46 0.81 4.44
C ASN A 54 -1.50 -0.64 4.94
N THR A 55 -0.65 -1.00 5.90
CA THR A 55 -0.63 -2.36 6.46
C THR A 55 -1.93 -2.70 7.18
N LEU A 56 -2.48 -1.75 7.91
CA LEU A 56 -3.81 -1.83 8.54
C LEU A 56 -4.93 -1.90 7.50
N PHE A 57 -4.83 -1.11 6.43
CA PHE A 57 -5.85 -1.04 5.38
C PHE A 57 -5.92 -2.34 4.58
N GLY A 58 -4.83 -2.76 3.93
CA GLY A 58 -4.84 -3.93 3.05
C GLY A 58 -3.49 -4.61 2.88
N GLY A 59 -2.44 -4.20 3.62
CA GLY A 59 -1.07 -4.69 3.45
C GLY A 59 -0.75 -5.99 4.20
N SER A 60 -1.70 -6.59 4.91
CA SER A 60 -1.48 -7.81 5.69
C SER A 60 -2.69 -8.74 5.67
N SER A 61 -2.49 -9.98 6.12
CA SER A 61 -3.59 -10.95 6.30
C SER A 61 -4.54 -10.63 7.46
N ASN A 62 -4.19 -9.67 8.30
CA ASN A 62 -5.02 -9.18 9.39
C ASN A 62 -5.55 -7.77 9.10
N SER A 63 -5.43 -7.31 7.85
CA SER A 63 -5.88 -5.98 7.41
C SER A 63 -7.39 -5.91 7.28
N LYS A 64 -7.91 -4.67 7.30
CA LYS A 64 -9.35 -4.43 7.14
C LYS A 64 -9.90 -4.95 5.81
N LEU A 65 -9.15 -4.81 4.70
CA LEU A 65 -9.56 -5.38 3.41
C LEU A 65 -9.65 -6.90 3.46
N PHE A 66 -8.65 -7.55 4.03
CA PHE A 66 -8.65 -9.01 4.13
C PHE A 66 -9.81 -9.51 4.99
N LEU A 67 -9.97 -8.97 6.19
CA LEU A 67 -10.97 -9.44 7.15
C LEU A 67 -12.40 -9.09 6.75
N ASN A 68 -12.65 -7.89 6.24
CA ASN A 68 -14.01 -7.43 5.98
C ASN A 68 -14.46 -7.68 4.54
N VAL A 69 -13.63 -7.40 3.54
CA VAL A 69 -14.04 -7.55 2.13
C VAL A 69 -13.95 -9.01 1.67
N ARG A 70 -12.86 -9.71 2.04
CA ARG A 70 -12.64 -11.09 1.63
C ARG A 70 -13.33 -12.07 2.57
N GLU A 71 -12.96 -12.09 3.85
CA GLU A 71 -13.40 -13.15 4.78
C GLU A 71 -14.86 -12.97 5.20
N LYS A 72 -15.23 -11.80 5.71
CA LYS A 72 -16.56 -11.57 6.28
C LYS A 72 -17.66 -11.47 5.22
N LEU A 73 -17.42 -10.72 4.16
CA LEU A 73 -18.42 -10.45 3.12
C LEU A 73 -18.28 -11.33 1.89
N SER A 74 -17.15 -12.05 1.75
CA SER A 74 -16.87 -12.93 0.59
C SER A 74 -17.09 -12.25 -0.76
N LEU A 75 -16.77 -10.94 -0.86
CA LEU A 75 -16.99 -10.15 -2.07
C LEU A 75 -15.91 -10.38 -3.13
N CYS A 76 -14.79 -10.97 -2.73
CA CYS A 76 -13.63 -11.14 -3.59
C CYS A 76 -12.82 -12.37 -3.20
N TYR A 77 -12.01 -12.86 -4.16
CA TYR A 77 -11.06 -13.96 -3.92
C TYR A 77 -9.82 -13.48 -3.16
N TYR A 78 -9.43 -12.24 -3.43
CA TYR A 78 -8.38 -11.54 -2.70
C TYR A 78 -8.67 -10.04 -2.69
N ALA A 79 -8.23 -9.37 -1.64
CA ALA A 79 -8.17 -7.92 -1.55
C ALA A 79 -6.91 -7.54 -0.78
N SER A 80 -6.07 -6.76 -1.39
CA SER A 80 -4.82 -6.31 -0.79
C SER A 80 -4.46 -4.90 -1.24
N SER A 81 -3.63 -4.23 -0.45
CA SER A 81 -3.06 -2.94 -0.82
C SER A 81 -1.54 -2.94 -0.71
N ALA A 82 -0.90 -2.08 -1.51
CA ALA A 82 0.53 -1.84 -1.47
C ALA A 82 0.81 -0.34 -1.47
N TYR A 83 1.73 0.09 -0.59
CA TYR A 83 2.21 1.48 -0.55
C TYR A 83 3.51 1.63 -1.33
N HIS A 84 3.50 2.53 -2.30
CA HIS A 84 4.64 2.86 -3.15
C HIS A 84 5.26 4.19 -2.67
N ARG A 85 6.28 4.08 -1.82
CA ARG A 85 6.93 5.22 -1.15
C ARG A 85 7.31 6.34 -2.11
N GLN A 86 8.03 6.00 -3.19
CA GLN A 86 8.59 6.99 -4.12
C GLN A 86 7.53 7.75 -4.90
N LYS A 87 6.36 7.14 -5.07
CA LYS A 87 5.21 7.74 -5.76
C LYS A 87 4.18 8.31 -4.81
N ARG A 88 4.32 8.04 -3.50
CA ARG A 88 3.29 8.35 -2.50
C ARG A 88 1.91 7.87 -2.95
N LEU A 89 1.86 6.63 -3.38
CA LEU A 89 0.67 6.02 -3.95
C LEU A 89 0.34 4.73 -3.21
N ILE A 90 -0.92 4.57 -2.85
CA ILE A 90 -1.45 3.28 -2.40
C ILE A 90 -2.22 2.67 -3.56
N THR A 91 -1.91 1.43 -3.91
CA THR A 91 -2.68 0.66 -4.88
C THR A 91 -3.45 -0.44 -4.17
N VAL A 92 -4.72 -0.60 -4.54
CA VAL A 92 -5.55 -1.74 -4.12
C VAL A 92 -5.77 -2.64 -5.32
N SER A 93 -5.65 -3.93 -5.11
CA SER A 93 -5.97 -4.95 -6.10
C SER A 93 -6.92 -5.99 -5.49
N SER A 94 -7.98 -6.30 -6.21
CA SER A 94 -8.99 -7.27 -5.79
C SER A 94 -9.47 -8.10 -6.98
N GLY A 95 -9.59 -9.42 -6.79
CA GLY A 95 -10.21 -10.32 -7.76
C GLY A 95 -11.66 -10.55 -7.38
N ILE A 96 -12.58 -10.06 -8.20
CA ILE A 96 -14.02 -10.01 -7.90
C ILE A 96 -14.85 -10.80 -8.91
N GLU A 97 -16.05 -11.20 -8.49
CA GLU A 97 -17.11 -11.54 -9.44
C GLU A 97 -17.72 -10.24 -9.97
N PHE A 98 -18.06 -10.20 -11.27
CA PHE A 98 -18.59 -8.99 -11.91
C PHE A 98 -19.81 -8.40 -11.20
N GLN A 99 -20.72 -9.25 -10.72
CA GLN A 99 -21.90 -8.84 -9.97
C GLN A 99 -21.60 -8.19 -8.63
N ASN A 100 -20.40 -8.42 -8.06
CA ASN A 100 -19.96 -7.89 -6.77
C ASN A 100 -19.18 -6.58 -6.89
N TYR A 101 -18.96 -6.05 -8.10
CA TYR A 101 -18.14 -4.87 -8.35
C TYR A 101 -18.51 -3.69 -7.43
N GLN A 102 -19.75 -3.25 -7.46
CA GLN A 102 -20.17 -2.07 -6.71
C GLN A 102 -20.06 -2.31 -5.20
N LYS A 103 -20.44 -3.49 -4.71
CA LYS A 103 -20.34 -3.84 -3.29
C LYS A 103 -18.89 -3.89 -2.83
N ALA A 104 -17.99 -4.47 -3.63
CA ALA A 104 -16.56 -4.53 -3.31
C ALA A 104 -15.93 -3.14 -3.30
N TYR A 105 -16.26 -2.30 -4.29
CA TYR A 105 -15.83 -0.90 -4.33
C TYR A 105 -16.27 -0.13 -3.09
N ASP A 106 -17.58 -0.18 -2.77
CA ASP A 106 -18.15 0.56 -1.63
C ASP A 106 -17.53 0.09 -0.31
N GLU A 107 -17.33 -1.22 -0.15
CA GLU A 107 -16.71 -1.77 1.06
C GLU A 107 -15.23 -1.39 1.18
N ILE A 108 -14.45 -1.42 0.09
CA ILE A 108 -13.06 -0.95 0.09
C ILE A 108 -13.00 0.51 0.54
N MET A 109 -13.88 1.37 0.02
CA MET A 109 -13.96 2.78 0.42
C MET A 109 -14.39 2.93 1.88
N ALA A 110 -15.32 2.12 2.37
CA ALA A 110 -15.74 2.13 3.78
C ALA A 110 -14.60 1.71 4.72
N GLN A 111 -13.78 0.73 4.33
CA GLN A 111 -12.61 0.32 5.12
C GLN A 111 -11.52 1.39 5.13
N LEU A 112 -11.29 2.10 4.01
CA LEU A 112 -10.39 3.26 4.00
C LEU A 112 -10.91 4.35 4.95
N ALA A 113 -12.19 4.69 4.86
CA ALA A 113 -12.82 5.67 5.75
C ALA A 113 -12.75 5.26 7.24
N ALA A 114 -12.79 3.96 7.54
CA ALA A 114 -12.62 3.46 8.90
C ALA A 114 -11.20 3.72 9.43
N VAL A 115 -10.17 3.49 8.62
CA VAL A 115 -8.77 3.81 8.98
C VAL A 115 -8.59 5.32 9.12
N GLN A 116 -9.13 6.10 8.21
CA GLN A 116 -9.10 7.57 8.24
C GLN A 116 -9.84 8.16 9.46
N ALA A 117 -10.86 7.49 9.95
CA ALA A 117 -11.58 7.90 11.16
C ALA A 117 -10.93 7.40 12.46
N GLY A 118 -9.75 6.76 12.39
CA GLY A 118 -9.07 6.21 13.54
C GLY A 118 -9.82 5.06 14.22
N ARG A 119 -10.75 4.39 13.50
CA ARG A 119 -11.47 3.22 14.02
C ARG A 119 -10.60 1.98 13.93
N LEU A 120 -9.64 1.92 14.87
CA LEU A 120 -8.62 0.89 14.98
C LEU A 120 -8.70 0.25 16.38
N GLU A 121 -8.63 -1.06 16.41
CA GLU A 121 -8.49 -1.82 17.65
C GLU A 121 -6.98 -2.01 17.96
N ASP A 122 -6.64 -2.10 19.25
CA ASP A 122 -5.24 -2.25 19.67
C ASP A 122 -4.56 -3.45 19.01
N TRP A 123 -5.27 -4.56 18.85
CA TRP A 123 -4.73 -5.77 18.22
C TRP A 123 -4.45 -5.57 16.72
N GLU A 124 -5.21 -4.72 16.00
CA GLU A 124 -4.95 -4.38 14.61
C GLU A 124 -3.64 -3.61 14.49
N LEU A 125 -3.46 -2.61 15.37
CA LEU A 125 -2.26 -1.78 15.40
C LEU A 125 -1.01 -2.61 15.70
N GLU A 126 -1.06 -3.44 16.74
CA GLU A 126 0.06 -4.30 17.11
C GLU A 126 0.32 -5.40 16.07
N GLY A 127 -0.72 -5.94 15.44
CA GLY A 127 -0.60 -6.89 14.34
C GLY A 127 0.10 -6.30 13.12
N ALA A 128 -0.27 -5.07 12.72
CA ALA A 128 0.39 -4.35 11.63
C ALA A 128 1.86 -4.04 11.96
N ARG A 129 2.13 -3.56 13.18
CA ARG A 129 3.49 -3.31 13.68
C ARG A 129 4.35 -4.56 13.63
N SER A 130 3.87 -5.66 14.20
CA SER A 130 4.57 -6.95 14.21
C SER A 130 4.84 -7.46 12.79
N THR A 131 3.89 -7.32 11.87
CA THR A 131 4.05 -7.70 10.46
C THR A 131 5.22 -6.97 9.82
N LEU A 132 5.31 -5.65 9.99
CA LEU A 132 6.39 -4.85 9.42
C LEU A 132 7.74 -5.12 10.08
N LEU A 133 7.78 -5.22 11.42
CA LEU A 133 9.02 -5.53 12.15
C LEU A 133 9.58 -6.88 11.75
N ASN A 134 8.73 -7.91 11.60
CA ASN A 134 9.14 -9.22 11.13
C ASN A 134 9.64 -9.19 9.67
N ALA A 135 8.98 -8.38 8.79
CA ALA A 135 9.43 -8.22 7.42
C ALA A 135 10.83 -7.60 7.34
N TYR A 136 11.12 -6.57 8.15
CA TYR A 136 12.45 -5.98 8.22
C TYR A 136 13.47 -6.93 8.85
N ALA A 137 13.14 -7.59 9.96
CA ALA A 137 14.04 -8.52 10.63
C ALA A 137 14.45 -9.70 9.72
N SER A 138 13.51 -10.23 8.92
CA SER A 138 13.76 -11.34 8.01
C SER A 138 14.34 -10.91 6.65
N MET A 139 14.56 -9.61 6.42
CA MET A 139 15.06 -9.14 5.12
C MET A 139 16.46 -9.65 4.82
N GLY A 140 17.31 -9.73 5.86
CA GLY A 140 18.68 -10.24 5.76
C GLY A 140 18.78 -11.72 5.37
N ASP A 141 17.71 -12.50 5.58
CA ASP A 141 17.67 -13.92 5.23
C ASP A 141 17.49 -14.18 3.73
N SER A 142 17.22 -13.12 2.95
CA SER A 142 17.00 -13.21 1.51
C SER A 142 17.82 -12.18 0.75
N GLN A 143 18.83 -12.67 0.01
CA GLN A 143 19.67 -11.80 -0.83
C GLN A 143 18.84 -10.96 -1.82
N GLY A 144 17.83 -11.57 -2.45
CA GLY A 144 16.97 -10.86 -3.40
C GLY A 144 16.13 -9.76 -2.78
N LYS A 145 15.64 -9.94 -1.53
CA LYS A 145 14.96 -8.87 -0.80
C LYS A 145 15.89 -7.73 -0.45
N LEU A 146 17.11 -8.06 0.02
CA LEU A 146 18.12 -7.07 0.37
C LEU A 146 18.59 -6.28 -0.88
N GLU A 147 18.84 -6.98 -1.97
CA GLU A 147 19.22 -6.38 -3.25
C GLU A 147 18.14 -5.41 -3.74
N ASN A 148 16.87 -5.83 -3.80
CA ASN A 148 15.76 -4.98 -4.20
C ASN A 148 15.59 -3.77 -3.28
N PHE A 149 15.78 -3.94 -1.98
CA PHE A 149 15.71 -2.87 -1.00
C PHE A 149 16.78 -1.79 -1.30
N TYR A 150 18.06 -2.19 -1.37
CA TYR A 150 19.14 -1.23 -1.59
C TYR A 150 19.18 -0.68 -3.02
N LEU A 151 18.74 -1.45 -4.03
CA LEU A 151 18.54 -0.93 -5.37
C LEU A 151 17.49 0.18 -5.39
N GLY A 152 16.38 0.00 -4.65
CA GLY A 152 15.36 1.02 -4.45
C GLY A 152 15.91 2.28 -3.79
N GLN A 153 16.71 2.14 -2.74
CA GLN A 153 17.38 3.25 -2.06
C GLN A 153 18.30 4.02 -3.03
N ALA A 154 19.18 3.30 -3.73
CA ALA A 154 20.11 3.90 -4.68
C ALA A 154 19.41 4.63 -5.84
N ALA A 155 18.32 4.04 -6.38
CA ALA A 155 17.56 4.63 -7.48
C ALA A 155 16.81 5.92 -7.08
N THR A 156 16.57 6.13 -5.79
CA THR A 156 15.79 7.25 -5.26
C THR A 156 16.61 8.22 -4.41
N GLY A 157 17.92 7.97 -4.28
CA GLY A 157 18.82 8.81 -3.46
C GLY A 157 18.51 8.73 -1.96
N GLN A 158 17.92 7.62 -1.49
CA GLN A 158 17.66 7.35 -0.08
C GLN A 158 18.78 6.50 0.51
N GLU A 159 19.00 6.62 1.81
CA GLU A 159 20.07 5.92 2.54
C GLU A 159 19.53 5.17 3.78
N ASP A 160 18.23 4.86 3.80
CA ASP A 160 17.65 4.11 4.91
C ASP A 160 18.17 2.67 4.95
N THR A 161 18.25 2.11 6.14
CA THR A 161 18.49 0.68 6.35
C THR A 161 17.22 -0.01 6.86
N PRO A 162 17.11 -1.34 6.73
CA PRO A 162 15.99 -2.08 7.32
C PRO A 162 15.83 -1.84 8.83
N GLU A 163 16.94 -1.73 9.55
CA GLU A 163 16.98 -1.48 11.00
C GLU A 163 16.45 -0.08 11.34
N LEU A 164 16.85 0.94 10.57
CA LEU A 164 16.36 2.30 10.75
C LEU A 164 14.86 2.39 10.51
N LEU A 165 14.36 1.74 9.43
CA LEU A 165 12.93 1.71 9.14
C LEU A 165 12.14 0.90 10.19
N ALA A 166 12.70 -0.20 10.71
CA ALA A 166 12.12 -0.95 11.80
C ALA A 166 11.99 -0.08 13.06
N GLU A 167 13.01 0.72 13.38
CA GLU A 167 12.99 1.63 14.52
C GLU A 167 11.94 2.73 14.35
N GLN A 168 11.81 3.30 13.16
CA GLN A 168 10.75 4.25 12.85
C GLN A 168 9.36 3.63 13.07
N VAL A 169 9.13 2.40 12.59
CA VAL A 169 7.86 1.68 12.76
C VAL A 169 7.54 1.42 14.24
N ARG A 170 8.54 1.12 15.09
CA ARG A 170 8.32 0.92 16.54
C ARG A 170 7.70 2.15 17.21
N HIS A 171 8.06 3.33 16.75
CA HIS A 171 7.64 4.60 17.33
C HIS A 171 6.44 5.28 16.63
N VAL A 172 5.82 4.60 15.66
CA VAL A 172 4.59 5.12 15.04
C VAL A 172 3.43 5.03 16.04
N THR A 173 2.77 6.15 16.28
CA THR A 173 1.56 6.22 17.11
C THR A 173 0.29 6.14 16.25
N ALA A 174 -0.85 5.81 16.87
CA ALA A 174 -2.15 5.82 16.21
C ALA A 174 -2.49 7.21 15.62
N GLU A 175 -2.12 8.28 16.32
CA GLU A 175 -2.32 9.67 15.86
C GLU A 175 -1.53 9.95 14.57
N ARG A 176 -0.25 9.55 14.49
CA ARG A 176 0.55 9.71 13.28
C ARG A 176 -0.03 8.92 12.10
N ILE A 177 -0.55 7.71 12.35
CA ILE A 177 -1.24 6.92 11.32
C ILE A 177 -2.49 7.65 10.84
N PHE A 178 -3.30 8.15 11.77
CA PHE A 178 -4.50 8.93 11.46
C PHE A 178 -4.14 10.13 10.57
N ASP A 179 -3.18 10.96 10.98
CA ASP A 179 -2.75 12.14 10.23
C ASP A 179 -2.27 11.78 8.82
N ALA A 180 -1.47 10.72 8.68
CA ALA A 180 -1.00 10.25 7.38
C ALA A 180 -2.17 9.77 6.51
N MET A 181 -3.09 8.99 7.05
CA MET A 181 -4.21 8.41 6.29
C MET A 181 -5.29 9.43 5.93
N GLN A 182 -5.44 10.54 6.68
CA GLN A 182 -6.31 11.66 6.30
C GLN A 182 -5.91 12.30 4.97
N THR A 183 -4.64 12.20 4.59
CA THR A 183 -4.13 12.73 3.32
C THR A 183 -4.37 11.81 2.12
N VAL A 184 -4.91 10.60 2.36
CA VAL A 184 -5.14 9.59 1.31
C VAL A 184 -6.45 9.89 0.59
N SER A 185 -6.39 10.02 -0.73
CA SER A 185 -7.55 10.30 -1.59
C SER A 185 -7.57 9.39 -2.81
N LEU A 186 -8.77 8.96 -3.21
CA LEU A 186 -8.97 8.16 -4.42
C LEU A 186 -8.58 8.96 -5.66
N ASP A 187 -7.75 8.37 -6.51
CA ASP A 187 -7.22 8.98 -7.74
C ASP A 187 -7.74 8.28 -9.01
N THR A 188 -7.71 6.95 -9.00
CA THR A 188 -8.04 6.16 -10.20
C THR A 188 -8.75 4.86 -9.81
N VAL A 189 -9.70 4.46 -10.62
CA VAL A 189 -10.39 3.17 -10.56
C VAL A 189 -10.40 2.54 -11.92
#